data_95f1a07c35f359b04254a0e127511eda
#
_entry.id   95f1a07c35f359b04254a0e127511eda
#
_cell.length_a   1.000
_cell.length_b   1.000
_cell.length_c   1.000
_cell.angle_alpha   90.00
_cell.angle_beta   90.00
_cell.angle_gamma   90.00
#
_symmetry.space_group_name_H-M   'P 1'
#
loop_
_entity.id
_entity.type
_entity.pdbx_description
1 polymer ?
#
loop_
_entity_poly.entity_id
_entity_poly.type
_entity_poly.pdbx_seq_one_letter_code
_entity_poly.pdbx_strand_id
1 'polypeptide(L)'
;DEWGVVWRNKNWEGNEKELSLNAFLANHNDDTVKAFINKETGKVTRFIWFHERTGDLQLTREECFAIASDFLQKMIPEYCPYLQLVVSRESDEDLDQPTTMSGFMFWFHNGQGIPVQSEIVMVVVNPTTGQIDHYSGVHMELEHLQQTEAEPAISKEEARKQFLKHLDFQLSWDYDYENESHTLIYESCDCHTRTHIRYIDAMTGEVITYQDLF
;
A
#
# COMPACT_ATOMS: atom_id res chain seq x y z
N ASP A 1 17.36 10.59 -2.56
CA ASP A 1 17.13 12.04 -2.37
C ASP A 1 16.05 12.56 -3.33
N GLU A 2 15.04 13.30 -2.79
CA GLU A 2 13.90 13.83 -3.56
C GLU A 2 13.78 15.34 -3.44
N TRP A 3 13.22 15.98 -4.48
CA TRP A 3 12.70 17.35 -4.41
C TRP A 3 11.20 17.31 -4.15
N GLY A 4 10.74 18.09 -3.16
CA GLY A 4 9.30 18.37 -3.01
C GLY A 4 8.94 19.59 -3.87
N VAL A 5 7.93 19.44 -4.72
CA VAL A 5 7.40 20.51 -5.58
C VAL A 5 5.95 20.78 -5.22
N VAL A 6 5.58 22.04 -5.12
CA VAL A 6 4.21 22.46 -4.80
C VAL A 6 3.70 23.41 -5.88
N TRP A 7 2.54 23.09 -6.46
CA TRP A 7 1.76 24.02 -7.27
C TRP A 7 0.56 24.49 -6.44
N ARG A 8 0.36 25.80 -6.40
CA ARG A 8 -0.73 26.45 -5.65
C ARG A 8 -1.45 27.46 -6.50
N ASN A 9 -2.70 27.74 -6.14
CA ASN A 9 -3.43 28.84 -6.73
C ASN A 9 -2.70 30.17 -6.49
N LYS A 10 -2.77 31.09 -7.46
CA LYS A 10 -2.14 32.44 -7.39
C LYS A 10 -2.62 33.28 -6.19
N ASN A 11 -3.80 33.00 -5.66
CA ASN A 11 -4.39 33.72 -4.53
C ASN A 11 -3.98 33.15 -3.16
N TRP A 12 -3.03 32.22 -3.12
CA TRP A 12 -2.56 31.68 -1.85
C TRP A 12 -1.63 32.66 -1.12
N GLU A 13 -2.02 33.06 0.08
CA GLU A 13 -1.32 34.04 0.93
C GLU A 13 -0.51 33.39 2.07
N GLY A 14 0.07 32.23 1.89
CA GLY A 14 0.85 31.54 2.90
C GLY A 14 2.33 31.96 2.93
N ASN A 15 2.96 31.86 4.11
CA ASN A 15 4.38 32.14 4.29
C ASN A 15 5.20 30.85 4.04
N GLU A 16 6.01 30.84 2.98
CA GLU A 16 6.71 29.63 2.48
C GLU A 16 8.09 29.40 3.13
N LYS A 17 8.57 30.30 3.99
CA LYS A 17 10.02 30.42 4.19
C LYS A 17 10.70 29.29 4.93
N GLU A 18 10.00 28.41 5.64
CA GLU A 18 10.65 27.33 6.42
C GLU A 18 9.69 26.14 6.68
N LEU A 19 9.28 25.42 5.65
CA LEU A 19 8.47 24.23 5.88
C LEU A 19 9.38 23.00 6.06
N SER A 20 9.34 22.38 7.24
CA SER A 20 9.79 20.99 7.39
C SER A 20 8.99 20.07 6.45
N LEU A 21 9.50 18.87 6.15
CA LEU A 21 8.77 17.90 5.31
C LEU A 21 7.35 17.63 5.83
N ASN A 22 7.18 17.51 7.15
CA ASN A 22 5.88 17.30 7.77
C ASN A 22 4.95 18.51 7.59
N ALA A 23 5.48 19.73 7.76
CA ALA A 23 4.72 20.95 7.50
C ALA A 23 4.39 21.12 6.01
N PHE A 24 5.28 20.70 5.09
CA PHE A 24 5.02 20.65 3.67
C PHE A 24 3.87 19.68 3.34
N LEU A 25 3.83 18.49 3.97
CA LEU A 25 2.77 17.52 3.76
C LEU A 25 1.44 17.96 4.37
N ALA A 26 1.48 18.63 5.55
CA ALA A 26 0.29 19.07 6.27
C ALA A 26 -0.30 20.39 5.71
N ASN A 27 0.54 21.25 5.12
CA ASN A 27 0.10 22.57 4.64
C ASN A 27 -0.40 22.49 3.20
N HIS A 28 -1.70 22.38 3.03
CA HIS A 28 -2.40 22.35 1.74
C HIS A 28 -3.61 23.28 1.76
N ASN A 29 -4.01 23.73 0.60
CA ASN A 29 -5.28 24.38 0.33
C ASN A 29 -5.99 23.65 -0.82
N ASP A 30 -7.22 24.04 -1.10
CA ASP A 30 -8.10 23.36 -2.05
C ASP A 30 -7.53 23.20 -3.47
N ASP A 31 -6.61 24.06 -3.89
CA ASP A 31 -5.99 24.03 -5.22
C ASP A 31 -4.51 23.61 -5.20
N THR A 32 -4.13 22.81 -4.22
CA THR A 32 -2.74 22.41 -4.08
C THR A 32 -2.47 21.05 -4.72
N VAL A 33 -1.43 20.99 -5.55
CA VAL A 33 -0.80 19.76 -6.01
C VAL A 33 0.58 19.66 -5.39
N LYS A 34 0.90 18.56 -4.77
CA LYS A 34 2.24 18.24 -4.26
C LYS A 34 2.82 17.07 -5.03
N ALA A 35 4.06 17.19 -5.44
CA ALA A 35 4.79 16.10 -6.09
C ALA A 35 6.18 15.95 -5.48
N PHE A 36 6.70 14.73 -5.56
CA PHE A 36 8.06 14.38 -5.20
C PHE A 36 8.77 13.88 -6.45
N ILE A 37 9.98 14.36 -6.65
CA ILE A 37 10.77 14.08 -7.84
C ILE A 37 12.13 13.56 -7.38
N ASN A 38 12.50 12.38 -7.84
CA ASN A 38 13.82 11.83 -7.59
C ASN A 38 14.89 12.74 -8.23
N LYS A 39 15.89 13.14 -7.44
CA LYS A 39 16.91 14.11 -7.89
C LYS A 39 17.82 13.57 -8.97
N GLU A 40 18.08 12.27 -8.96
CA GLU A 40 19.02 11.63 -9.89
C GLU A 40 18.35 11.33 -11.22
N THR A 41 17.12 10.79 -11.19
CA THR A 41 16.42 10.34 -12.39
C THR A 41 15.48 11.40 -12.99
N GLY A 42 15.11 12.41 -12.19
CA GLY A 42 14.08 13.40 -12.57
C GLY A 42 12.66 12.82 -12.68
N LYS A 43 12.46 11.56 -12.29
CA LYS A 43 11.14 10.90 -12.31
C LYS A 43 10.29 11.36 -11.13
N VAL A 44 8.99 11.52 -11.37
CA VAL A 44 8.01 11.74 -10.30
C VAL A 44 7.81 10.42 -9.56
N THR A 45 8.10 10.41 -8.26
CA THR A 45 7.95 9.24 -7.39
C THR A 45 6.59 9.22 -6.70
N ARG A 46 6.04 10.39 -6.46
CA ARG A 46 4.74 10.53 -5.82
C ARG A 46 4.11 11.87 -6.19
N PHE A 47 2.79 11.90 -6.33
CA PHE A 47 2.03 13.16 -6.28
C PHE A 47 0.67 12.95 -5.64
N ILE A 48 0.10 14.04 -5.16
CA ILE A 48 -1.27 14.09 -4.64
C ILE A 48 -1.90 15.43 -4.99
N TRP A 49 -3.14 15.36 -5.47
CA TRP A 49 -4.01 16.50 -5.67
C TRP A 49 -4.94 16.61 -4.45
N PHE A 50 -4.91 17.71 -3.75
CA PHE A 50 -5.67 17.88 -2.51
C PHE A 50 -7.07 18.45 -2.73
N HIS A 51 -7.32 19.03 -3.90
CA HIS A 51 -8.65 19.54 -4.22
C HIS A 51 -9.54 18.43 -4.76
N GLU A 52 -10.75 18.33 -4.23
CA GLU A 52 -11.78 17.47 -4.80
C GLU A 52 -12.23 18.05 -6.15
N ARG A 53 -11.85 17.36 -7.21
CA ARG A 53 -12.23 17.73 -8.58
C ARG A 53 -13.50 17.02 -8.97
N THR A 54 -14.48 17.78 -9.44
CA THR A 54 -15.74 17.24 -9.96
C THR A 54 -15.84 17.45 -11.45
N GLY A 55 -16.49 16.51 -12.14
CA GLY A 55 -16.74 16.54 -13.58
C GLY A 55 -18.03 15.81 -13.92
N ASP A 56 -18.35 15.72 -15.19
CA ASP A 56 -19.60 15.13 -15.68
C ASP A 56 -19.46 13.65 -16.08
N LEU A 57 -18.26 13.07 -15.97
CA LEU A 57 -18.05 11.66 -16.27
C LEU A 57 -18.67 10.77 -15.19
N GLN A 58 -19.01 9.55 -15.59
CA GLN A 58 -19.49 8.49 -14.70
C GLN A 58 -18.76 7.21 -15.06
N LEU A 59 -17.44 7.21 -14.79
CA LEU A 59 -16.59 6.06 -15.13
C LEU A 59 -16.83 4.90 -14.17
N THR A 60 -16.94 3.72 -14.75
CA THR A 60 -16.96 2.47 -13.97
C THR A 60 -15.60 2.19 -13.34
N ARG A 61 -15.55 1.25 -12.38
CA ARG A 61 -14.29 0.81 -11.77
C ARG A 61 -13.33 0.22 -12.81
N GLU A 62 -13.85 -0.51 -13.80
CA GLU A 62 -13.06 -1.09 -14.90
C GLU A 62 -12.45 -0.01 -15.80
N GLU A 63 -13.21 1.03 -16.11
CA GLU A 63 -12.71 2.17 -16.88
C GLU A 63 -11.64 2.94 -16.11
N CYS A 64 -11.85 3.18 -14.82
CA CYS A 64 -10.84 3.76 -13.94
C CYS A 64 -9.58 2.88 -13.84
N PHE A 65 -9.73 1.55 -13.78
CA PHE A 65 -8.60 0.63 -13.80
C PHE A 65 -7.80 0.69 -15.11
N ALA A 66 -8.49 0.81 -16.25
CA ALA A 66 -7.82 0.98 -17.54
C ALA A 66 -7.00 2.27 -17.57
N ILE A 67 -7.55 3.38 -17.04
CA ILE A 67 -6.84 4.68 -16.92
C ILE A 67 -5.62 4.54 -16.01
N ALA A 68 -5.77 3.88 -14.84
CA ALA A 68 -4.66 3.64 -13.91
C ALA A 68 -3.55 2.81 -14.56
N SER A 69 -3.92 1.76 -15.30
CA SER A 69 -2.98 0.87 -15.99
C SER A 69 -2.21 1.61 -17.10
N ASP A 70 -2.91 2.40 -17.92
CA ASP A 70 -2.30 3.24 -18.95
C ASP A 70 -1.36 4.29 -18.36
N PHE A 71 -1.71 4.85 -17.21
CA PHE A 71 -0.87 5.78 -16.49
C PHE A 71 0.42 5.11 -16.01
N LEU A 72 0.32 3.94 -15.37
CA LEU A 72 1.49 3.17 -14.90
C LEU A 72 2.41 2.77 -16.06
N GLN A 73 1.83 2.35 -17.19
CA GLN A 73 2.59 2.01 -18.38
C GLN A 73 3.40 3.19 -18.96
N LYS A 74 2.96 4.44 -18.71
CA LYS A 74 3.68 5.65 -19.11
C LYS A 74 4.70 6.08 -18.07
N MET A 75 4.39 5.92 -16.77
CA MET A 75 5.24 6.41 -15.68
C MET A 75 6.38 5.46 -15.34
N ILE A 76 6.11 4.16 -15.29
CA ILE A 76 7.02 3.10 -14.83
C ILE A 76 6.93 1.83 -15.72
N PRO A 77 7.08 1.95 -17.05
CA PRO A 77 6.86 0.82 -17.97
C PRO A 77 7.75 -0.39 -17.64
N GLU A 78 8.96 -0.17 -17.17
CA GLU A 78 9.91 -1.22 -16.79
C GLU A 78 9.46 -2.06 -15.58
N TYR A 79 8.61 -1.51 -14.71
CA TYR A 79 8.09 -2.19 -13.53
C TYR A 79 6.73 -2.87 -13.77
N CYS A 80 6.00 -2.48 -14.82
CA CYS A 80 4.66 -3.02 -15.09
C CYS A 80 4.59 -4.56 -15.17
N PRO A 81 5.60 -5.28 -15.72
CA PRO A 81 5.58 -6.75 -15.73
C PRO A 81 5.62 -7.39 -14.32
N TYR A 82 6.05 -6.64 -13.32
CA TYR A 82 6.19 -7.09 -11.93
C TYR A 82 5.05 -6.64 -11.02
N LEU A 83 4.06 -5.90 -11.55
CA LEU A 83 2.93 -5.40 -10.77
C LEU A 83 1.76 -6.38 -10.78
N GLN A 84 1.20 -6.62 -9.61
CA GLN A 84 -0.02 -7.38 -9.42
C GLN A 84 -1.05 -6.54 -8.65
N LEU A 85 -2.25 -6.39 -9.21
CA LEU A 85 -3.35 -5.70 -8.54
C LEU A 85 -3.72 -6.42 -7.24
N VAL A 86 -3.76 -5.66 -6.15
CA VAL A 86 -4.31 -6.14 -4.88
C VAL A 86 -5.82 -6.08 -4.98
N VAL A 87 -6.44 -7.25 -5.07
CA VAL A 87 -7.91 -7.35 -5.00
C VAL A 87 -8.30 -7.28 -3.54
N SER A 88 -8.75 -6.11 -3.09
CA SER A 88 -9.43 -5.96 -1.81
C SER A 88 -10.71 -6.80 -1.87
N ARG A 89 -10.91 -7.67 -0.87
CA ARG A 89 -12.22 -8.30 -0.62
C ARG A 89 -13.09 -7.28 0.12
N GLU A 90 -13.34 -6.15 -0.51
CA GLU A 90 -14.40 -5.28 -0.04
C GLU A 90 -15.71 -6.04 -0.25
N SER A 91 -16.52 -6.10 0.78
CA SER A 91 -17.84 -6.70 0.71
C SER A 91 -18.63 -5.99 -0.38
N ASP A 92 -19.33 -6.74 -1.21
CA ASP A 92 -20.19 -6.23 -2.29
C ASP A 92 -21.27 -5.24 -1.80
N GLU A 93 -21.39 -5.05 -0.49
CA GLU A 93 -22.37 -4.19 0.17
C GLU A 93 -22.03 -2.69 0.10
N ASP A 94 -20.77 -2.31 -0.14
CA ASP A 94 -20.35 -0.90 -0.25
C ASP A 94 -20.37 -0.36 -1.70
N LEU A 95 -20.77 -1.16 -2.69
CA LEU A 95 -20.75 -0.80 -4.09
C LEU A 95 -21.84 0.20 -4.53
N ASP A 96 -22.85 0.42 -3.69
CA ASP A 96 -24.02 1.29 -4.00
C ASP A 96 -23.79 2.78 -3.65
N GLN A 97 -22.68 3.15 -3.03
CA GLN A 97 -22.35 4.55 -2.82
C GLN A 97 -21.43 5.05 -3.95
N PRO A 98 -21.77 6.19 -4.61
CA PRO A 98 -20.89 6.80 -5.59
C PRO A 98 -19.60 7.24 -4.89
N THR A 99 -18.55 6.41 -5.00
CA THR A 99 -17.24 6.76 -4.49
C THR A 99 -16.67 7.89 -5.34
N THR A 100 -16.30 8.98 -4.71
CA THR A 100 -15.66 10.13 -5.38
C THR A 100 -14.25 9.80 -5.89
N MET A 101 -13.71 8.62 -5.55
CA MET A 101 -12.35 8.19 -5.92
C MET A 101 -12.30 6.68 -6.12
N SER A 102 -11.60 6.23 -7.16
CA SER A 102 -11.29 4.83 -7.41
C SER A 102 -9.79 4.57 -7.18
N GLY A 103 -9.47 3.94 -6.04
CA GLY A 103 -8.11 3.58 -5.66
C GLY A 103 -7.73 2.18 -6.14
N PHE A 104 -6.50 2.07 -6.66
CA PHE A 104 -5.89 0.81 -7.08
C PHE A 104 -4.53 0.67 -6.43
N MET A 105 -4.32 -0.44 -5.71
CA MET A 105 -3.05 -0.81 -5.10
C MET A 105 -2.44 -1.97 -5.86
N PHE A 106 -1.13 -1.92 -6.07
CA PHE A 106 -0.39 -2.97 -6.74
C PHE A 106 0.79 -3.38 -5.86
N TRP A 107 0.92 -4.68 -5.62
CA TRP A 107 2.13 -5.26 -5.06
C TRP A 107 3.12 -5.61 -6.16
N PHE A 108 4.39 -5.58 -5.82
CA PHE A 108 5.41 -6.18 -6.66
C PHE A 108 5.47 -7.68 -6.46
N HIS A 109 5.85 -8.39 -7.50
CA HIS A 109 6.32 -9.76 -7.44
C HIS A 109 7.64 -9.86 -8.21
N ASN A 110 8.50 -10.80 -7.83
CA ASN A 110 9.72 -11.08 -8.57
C ASN A 110 9.41 -11.86 -9.87
N GLY A 111 10.44 -12.17 -10.66
CA GLY A 111 10.29 -12.95 -11.91
C GLY A 111 9.69 -14.35 -11.73
N GLN A 112 9.68 -14.91 -10.51
CA GLN A 112 9.06 -16.19 -10.15
C GLN A 112 7.61 -16.06 -9.65
N GLY A 113 7.06 -14.84 -9.61
CA GLY A 113 5.72 -14.56 -9.08
C GLY A 113 5.63 -14.55 -7.55
N ILE A 114 6.75 -14.44 -6.85
CA ILE A 114 6.77 -14.32 -5.38
C ILE A 114 6.52 -12.87 -5.01
N PRO A 115 5.51 -12.57 -4.14
CA PRO A 115 5.21 -11.21 -3.74
C PRO A 115 6.38 -10.56 -2.97
N VAL A 116 6.70 -9.32 -3.32
CA VAL A 116 7.66 -8.46 -2.62
C VAL A 116 6.85 -7.43 -1.82
N GLN A 117 6.73 -7.66 -0.51
CA GLN A 117 5.80 -6.91 0.35
C GLN A 117 6.36 -5.56 0.86
N SER A 118 7.59 -5.21 0.50
CA SER A 118 8.24 -3.99 1.00
C SER A 118 7.71 -2.70 0.39
N GLU A 119 7.07 -2.78 -0.78
CA GLU A 119 6.57 -1.62 -1.50
C GLU A 119 5.22 -1.86 -2.15
N ILE A 120 4.44 -0.78 -2.23
CA ILE A 120 3.13 -0.75 -2.87
C ILE A 120 3.10 0.43 -3.81
N VAL A 121 2.66 0.19 -5.05
CA VAL A 121 2.30 1.25 -5.98
C VAL A 121 0.81 1.53 -5.82
N MET A 122 0.46 2.80 -5.70
CA MET A 122 -0.94 3.22 -5.57
C MET A 122 -1.28 4.28 -6.62
N VAL A 123 -2.43 4.11 -7.25
CA VAL A 123 -3.02 5.07 -8.19
C VAL A 123 -4.46 5.32 -7.80
N VAL A 124 -4.84 6.59 -7.69
CA VAL A 124 -6.22 6.99 -7.45
C VAL A 124 -6.71 7.76 -8.67
N VAL A 125 -7.79 7.25 -9.27
CA VAL A 125 -8.46 7.84 -10.42
C VAL A 125 -9.73 8.52 -9.96
N ASN A 126 -9.97 9.72 -10.42
CA ASN A 126 -11.22 10.43 -10.22
C ASN A 126 -12.26 9.97 -11.26
N PRO A 127 -13.33 9.30 -10.87
CA PRO A 127 -14.29 8.73 -11.82
C PRO A 127 -15.13 9.79 -12.54
N THR A 128 -15.21 11.01 -12.01
CA THR A 128 -15.99 12.09 -12.62
C THR A 128 -15.20 12.94 -13.62
N THR A 129 -13.87 12.91 -13.54
CA THR A 129 -12.98 13.67 -14.45
C THR A 129 -12.09 12.78 -15.33
N GLY A 130 -11.90 11.51 -14.96
CA GLY A 130 -10.95 10.60 -15.58
C GLY A 130 -9.47 10.95 -15.33
N GLN A 131 -9.19 11.80 -14.35
CA GLN A 131 -7.83 12.26 -14.04
C GLN A 131 -7.26 11.51 -12.85
N ILE A 132 -5.92 11.44 -12.78
CA ILE A 132 -5.23 10.86 -11.63
C ILE A 132 -5.15 11.90 -10.53
N ASP A 133 -5.67 11.58 -9.35
CA ASP A 133 -5.62 12.46 -8.17
C ASP A 133 -4.50 12.10 -7.21
N HIS A 134 -4.09 10.83 -7.19
CA HIS A 134 -2.97 10.39 -6.37
C HIS A 134 -2.15 9.33 -7.10
N TYR A 135 -0.85 9.42 -6.95
CA TYR A 135 0.12 8.42 -7.37
C TYR A 135 1.21 8.28 -6.30
N SER A 136 1.44 7.06 -5.85
CA SER A 136 2.62 6.67 -5.10
C SER A 136 3.34 5.60 -5.90
N GLY A 137 4.54 5.93 -6.37
CA GLY A 137 5.32 5.11 -7.30
C GLY A 137 6.33 4.22 -6.60
N VAL A 138 7.44 3.96 -7.30
CA VAL A 138 8.45 2.99 -6.93
C VAL A 138 9.65 3.69 -6.29
N HIS A 139 10.15 3.12 -5.18
CA HIS A 139 11.42 3.49 -4.57
C HIS A 139 12.48 2.38 -4.72
N MET A 140 12.04 1.16 -5.05
CA MET A 140 12.91 -0.01 -5.22
C MET A 140 13.64 0.03 -6.56
N GLU A 141 14.90 -0.37 -6.57
CA GLU A 141 15.67 -0.60 -7.79
C GLU A 141 15.14 -1.83 -8.54
N LEU A 142 15.04 -1.74 -9.87
CA LEU A 142 14.52 -2.84 -10.70
C LEU A 142 15.35 -4.12 -10.56
N GLU A 143 16.68 -3.98 -10.39
CA GLU A 143 17.61 -5.07 -10.19
C GLU A 143 17.25 -5.93 -8.97
N HIS A 144 16.66 -5.34 -7.92
CA HIS A 144 16.22 -6.10 -6.76
C HIS A 144 15.07 -7.06 -7.10
N LEU A 145 14.17 -6.69 -8.01
CA LEU A 145 13.10 -7.58 -8.48
C LEU A 145 13.64 -8.71 -9.36
N GLN A 146 14.72 -8.46 -10.09
CA GLN A 146 15.33 -9.41 -11.01
C GLN A 146 16.28 -10.39 -10.31
N GLN A 147 16.93 -9.98 -9.21
CA GLN A 147 17.94 -10.78 -8.49
C GLN A 147 17.36 -11.70 -7.41
N THR A 148 16.08 -11.58 -7.09
CA THR A 148 15.44 -12.37 -6.02
C THR A 148 15.03 -13.78 -6.46
N GLU A 149 15.85 -14.45 -7.25
CA GLU A 149 15.71 -15.89 -7.47
C GLU A 149 16.25 -16.64 -6.26
N ALA A 150 15.36 -17.05 -5.35
CA ALA A 150 15.72 -17.89 -4.25
C ALA A 150 14.75 -19.08 -4.15
N GLU A 151 15.29 -20.27 -4.11
CA GLU A 151 14.51 -21.44 -3.73
C GLU A 151 14.53 -21.58 -2.21
N PRO A 152 13.37 -21.73 -1.55
CA PRO A 152 13.33 -21.90 -0.11
C PRO A 152 14.05 -23.21 0.28
N ALA A 153 14.91 -23.15 1.28
CA ALA A 153 15.63 -24.33 1.80
C ALA A 153 14.74 -25.20 2.69
N ILE A 154 13.65 -24.63 3.25
CA ILE A 154 12.64 -25.39 3.99
C ILE A 154 11.32 -25.42 3.23
N SER A 155 10.57 -26.51 3.37
CA SER A 155 9.25 -26.62 2.77
C SER A 155 8.19 -25.77 3.52
N LYS A 156 7.09 -25.46 2.85
CA LYS A 156 5.91 -24.80 3.46
C LYS A 156 5.37 -25.62 4.65
N GLU A 157 5.39 -26.93 4.55
CA GLU A 157 4.97 -27.86 5.61
C GLU A 157 5.86 -27.75 6.84
N GLU A 158 7.17 -27.64 6.64
CA GLU A 158 8.11 -27.44 7.74
C GLU A 158 7.94 -26.08 8.39
N ALA A 159 7.82 -25.01 7.60
CA ALA A 159 7.51 -23.68 8.11
C ALA A 159 6.20 -23.67 8.92
N ARG A 160 5.15 -24.35 8.42
CA ARG A 160 3.89 -24.51 9.17
C ARG A 160 4.08 -25.23 10.50
N LYS A 161 4.88 -26.28 10.55
CA LYS A 161 5.17 -27.00 11.82
C LYS A 161 5.90 -26.09 12.80
N GLN A 162 6.86 -25.29 12.33
CA GLN A 162 7.56 -24.33 13.19
C GLN A 162 6.59 -23.29 13.75
N PHE A 163 5.73 -22.72 12.90
CA PHE A 163 4.71 -21.76 13.31
C PHE A 163 3.79 -22.35 14.37
N LEU A 164 3.26 -23.57 14.16
CA LEU A 164 2.33 -24.22 15.08
C LEU A 164 2.93 -24.55 16.45
N LYS A 165 4.25 -24.66 16.58
CA LYS A 165 4.90 -24.85 17.89
C LYS A 165 4.82 -23.61 18.77
N HIS A 166 4.63 -22.44 18.18
CA HIS A 166 4.58 -21.16 18.88
C HIS A 166 3.15 -20.61 19.01
N LEU A 167 2.17 -21.25 18.37
CA LEU A 167 0.77 -20.88 18.46
C LEU A 167 0.07 -21.65 19.59
N ASP A 168 -0.66 -20.92 20.41
CA ASP A 168 -1.55 -21.49 21.44
C ASP A 168 -2.90 -20.77 21.39
N PHE A 169 -3.84 -21.21 22.22
CA PHE A 169 -5.16 -20.61 22.35
C PHE A 169 -5.48 -20.37 23.81
N GLN A 170 -5.99 -19.19 24.09
CA GLN A 170 -6.56 -18.87 25.40
C GLN A 170 -8.08 -18.68 25.27
N LEU A 171 -8.78 -19.03 26.33
CA LEU A 171 -10.20 -18.77 26.44
C LEU A 171 -10.40 -17.31 26.83
N SER A 172 -11.19 -16.58 26.05
CA SER A 172 -11.44 -15.16 26.24
C SER A 172 -12.93 -14.83 26.06
N TRP A 173 -13.34 -13.71 26.62
CA TRP A 173 -14.66 -13.13 26.35
C TRP A 173 -14.49 -12.01 25.34
N ASP A 174 -15.16 -12.13 24.19
CA ASP A 174 -15.28 -11.06 23.19
C ASP A 174 -16.64 -10.38 23.32
N TYR A 175 -16.68 -9.06 23.07
CA TYR A 175 -17.91 -8.29 23.11
C TYR A 175 -18.37 -7.96 21.70
N ASP A 176 -19.51 -8.53 21.33
CA ASP A 176 -20.19 -8.22 20.08
C ASP A 176 -20.98 -6.92 20.22
N TYR A 177 -20.47 -5.85 19.61
CA TYR A 177 -21.09 -4.53 19.65
C TYR A 177 -22.40 -4.44 18.87
N GLU A 178 -22.64 -5.30 17.89
CA GLU A 178 -23.87 -5.30 17.11
C GLU A 178 -25.05 -5.94 17.88
N ASN A 179 -24.75 -7.03 18.59
CA ASN A 179 -25.78 -7.78 19.36
C ASN A 179 -25.74 -7.45 20.85
N GLU A 180 -24.90 -6.51 21.29
CA GLU A 180 -24.73 -6.13 22.70
C GLU A 180 -24.53 -7.34 23.64
N SER A 181 -23.77 -8.31 23.21
CA SER A 181 -23.62 -9.58 23.92
C SER A 181 -22.17 -10.00 24.05
N HIS A 182 -21.85 -10.82 25.07
CA HIS A 182 -20.54 -11.42 25.23
C HIS A 182 -20.57 -12.85 24.67
N THR A 183 -19.53 -13.15 23.86
CA THR A 183 -19.31 -14.49 23.30
C THR A 183 -18.02 -15.06 23.87
N LEU A 184 -18.07 -16.30 24.33
CA LEU A 184 -16.88 -17.02 24.78
C LEU A 184 -16.16 -17.59 23.56
N ILE A 185 -14.91 -17.18 23.36
CA ILE A 185 -14.09 -17.54 22.19
C ILE A 185 -12.77 -18.17 22.61
N TYR A 186 -12.17 -18.93 21.69
CA TYR A 186 -10.76 -19.26 21.75
C TYR A 186 -9.99 -18.28 20.86
N GLU A 187 -9.24 -17.42 21.51
CA GLU A 187 -8.37 -16.45 20.84
C GLU A 187 -6.96 -17.03 20.70
N SER A 188 -6.36 -16.88 19.51
CA SER A 188 -4.97 -17.29 19.32
C SER A 188 -4.05 -16.43 20.16
N CYS A 189 -3.11 -17.04 20.88
CA CYS A 189 -2.15 -16.33 21.70
C CYS A 189 -0.75 -16.93 21.55
N ASP A 190 0.24 -16.17 21.99
CA ASP A 190 1.62 -16.57 22.23
C ASP A 190 1.89 -16.74 23.75
N CYS A 191 0.89 -17.11 24.51
CA CYS A 191 0.83 -17.07 25.96
C CYS A 191 1.96 -17.84 26.65
N HIS A 192 2.44 -18.91 26.01
CA HIS A 192 3.53 -19.73 26.55
C HIS A 192 4.92 -19.28 26.10
N THR A 193 5.04 -18.63 24.93
CA THR A 193 6.32 -18.12 24.40
C THR A 193 6.59 -16.65 24.73
N ARG A 194 5.51 -15.87 24.96
CA ARG A 194 5.52 -14.42 25.15
C ARG A 194 6.15 -13.64 24.00
N THR A 195 6.16 -14.22 22.79
CA THR A 195 6.77 -13.64 21.61
C THR A 195 5.83 -13.79 20.42
N HIS A 196 5.52 -12.67 19.75
CA HIS A 196 4.76 -12.68 18.51
C HIS A 196 5.65 -13.04 17.34
N ILE A 197 5.33 -14.14 16.65
CA ILE A 197 6.00 -14.52 15.42
C ILE A 197 5.66 -13.51 14.34
N ARG A 198 6.67 -12.98 13.69
CA ARG A 198 6.53 -12.14 12.52
C ARG A 198 6.57 -12.95 11.23
N TYR A 199 7.61 -13.77 11.08
CA TYR A 199 7.77 -14.69 9.95
C TYR A 199 8.73 -15.83 10.30
N ILE A 200 8.84 -16.78 9.40
CA ILE A 200 9.83 -17.83 9.41
C ILE A 200 10.74 -17.62 8.20
N ASP A 201 12.04 -17.57 8.45
CA ASP A 201 13.02 -17.46 7.38
C ASP A 201 12.98 -18.74 6.52
N ALA A 202 12.70 -18.56 5.23
CA ALA A 202 12.54 -19.70 4.32
C ALA A 202 13.86 -20.39 3.95
N MET A 203 15.01 -19.72 4.21
CA MET A 203 16.33 -20.27 3.93
C MET A 203 16.90 -21.01 5.12
N THR A 204 16.63 -20.57 6.35
CA THR A 204 17.21 -21.14 7.57
C THR A 204 16.22 -21.95 8.40
N GLY A 205 14.92 -21.69 8.26
CA GLY A 205 13.87 -22.22 9.14
C GLY A 205 13.80 -21.50 10.49
N GLU A 206 14.55 -20.41 10.67
CA GLU A 206 14.56 -19.63 11.90
C GLU A 206 13.24 -18.87 12.07
N VAL A 207 12.74 -18.86 13.29
CA VAL A 207 11.54 -18.11 13.68
C VAL A 207 11.98 -16.71 14.08
N ILE A 208 11.53 -15.72 13.31
CA ILE A 208 11.81 -14.30 13.58
C ILE A 208 10.62 -13.70 14.31
N THR A 209 10.88 -13.07 15.43
CA THR A 209 9.85 -12.45 16.27
C THR A 209 9.92 -10.92 16.20
N TYR A 210 8.87 -10.24 16.69
CA TYR A 210 8.89 -8.78 16.77
C TYR A 210 9.95 -8.23 17.72
N GLN A 211 10.43 -9.02 18.68
CA GLN A 211 11.48 -8.62 19.61
C GLN A 211 12.87 -8.66 19.00
N ASP A 212 13.08 -9.46 17.95
CA ASP A 212 14.39 -9.59 17.29
C ASP A 212 14.70 -8.42 16.35
N LEU A 213 13.77 -7.44 16.23
CA LEU A 213 13.87 -6.32 15.29
C LEU A 213 14.22 -4.98 15.97
N PHE A 214 14.35 -4.98 17.27
CA PHE A 214 14.68 -3.83 18.11
C PHE A 214 15.80 -4.21 19.05
#